data_388209cb60c611e2366490a3bb2bfbaf
#
_entry.id   388209cb60c611e2366490a3bb2bfbaf
#
_cell.length_a   1.000
_cell.length_b   1.000
_cell.length_c   1.000
_cell.angle_alpha   90.00
_cell.angle_beta   90.00
_cell.angle_gamma   90.00
#
_symmetry.space_group_name_H-M   'P 1'
#
loop_
_entity.id
_entity.type
_entity.pdbx_description
1 polymer ?
#
loop_
_entity_poly.entity_id
_entity_poly.type
_entity_poly.pdbx_seq_one_letter_code
_entity_poly.pdbx_strand_id
1 'polypeptide(L)'
;YNNSSDWSLIIGSSNFTRGGFGLNMEACVLINSEDKQNDFYKQCTDYINNVWQQSARLRDRDFSKYKAKFEKQKKEHLYDKYKFALTKYGAIIDSLSWKEYVKRVMKDKDSVEVRCQILKKAHEFFNKYSSFKDFPDNERKCVAGIQRELPGMEDVDWGFFGTCFGNGKFKKAIIDNNTKLVEAIDVIPLEGEVTAEQYKKYCSIWKKEFKEPVALASRLLAMKRPDLFVCINSRNRKLLCNEFAISQSSLSMDSYWDEIVSRIQTSVWYKDSCPKSHSEKEICQYMVAMLDSIYCQKDN
;
A
#
# COMPACT_ATOMS: atom_id res chain seq x y z
N TYR A 1 11.65 35.83 -1.63
CA TYR A 1 12.83 36.32 -0.91
C TYR A 1 13.18 37.70 -1.48
N ASN A 2 13.26 38.70 -0.65
CA ASN A 2 13.64 40.06 -1.06
C ASN A 2 14.60 40.63 -0.02
N ASN A 3 15.80 40.89 -0.43
CA ASN A 3 16.80 41.61 0.34
C ASN A 3 17.27 42.78 -0.55
N SER A 4 17.05 44.01 -0.18
CA SER A 4 17.16 45.31 -0.86
C SER A 4 17.87 45.41 -2.24
N SER A 5 18.72 44.49 -2.62
CA SER A 5 19.41 44.38 -3.94
C SER A 5 19.15 43.04 -4.65
N ASP A 6 18.83 41.96 -3.92
CA ASP A 6 18.64 40.62 -4.46
C ASP A 6 17.24 40.11 -4.16
N TRP A 7 16.54 39.72 -5.17
CA TRP A 7 15.19 39.11 -5.06
C TRP A 7 15.06 37.90 -5.98
N SER A 8 14.22 36.97 -5.56
CA SER A 8 13.81 35.83 -6.38
C SER A 8 12.32 35.65 -6.30
N LEU A 9 11.71 35.37 -7.42
CA LEU A 9 10.28 35.15 -7.59
C LEU A 9 10.06 33.79 -8.27
N ILE A 10 9.27 32.95 -7.66
CA ILE A 10 8.84 31.66 -8.22
C ILE A 10 7.37 31.77 -8.58
N ILE A 11 7.03 31.53 -9.84
CA ILE A 11 5.66 31.49 -10.35
C ILE A 11 5.43 30.13 -10.99
N GLY A 12 4.35 29.45 -10.62
CA GLY A 12 4.02 28.17 -11.20
C GLY A 12 2.79 27.51 -10.59
N SER A 13 2.54 26.29 -11.02
CA SER A 13 1.41 25.48 -10.57
C SER A 13 1.69 24.73 -9.25
N SER A 14 2.93 24.65 -8.82
CA SER A 14 3.34 23.93 -7.61
C SER A 14 2.73 24.53 -6.34
N ASN A 15 1.95 23.73 -5.64
CA ASN A 15 1.51 24.05 -4.30
C ASN A 15 2.56 23.66 -3.26
N PHE A 16 2.62 24.35 -2.12
CA PHE A 16 3.47 23.97 -0.97
C PHE A 16 2.93 22.71 -0.28
N THR A 17 2.84 21.62 -1.04
CA THR A 17 2.38 20.31 -0.59
C THR A 17 3.37 19.24 -1.04
N ARG A 18 3.36 18.08 -0.38
CA ARG A 18 4.17 16.93 -0.79
C ARG A 18 3.86 16.53 -2.25
N GLY A 19 2.61 16.64 -2.69
CA GLY A 19 2.20 16.38 -4.07
C GLY A 19 2.81 17.37 -5.05
N GLY A 20 2.77 18.68 -4.75
CA GLY A 20 3.32 19.73 -5.60
C GLY A 20 4.85 19.71 -5.73
N PHE A 21 5.56 19.17 -4.73
CA PHE A 21 7.03 19.10 -4.76
C PHE A 21 7.61 17.74 -5.17
N GLY A 22 6.81 16.71 -5.39
CA GLY A 22 7.39 15.41 -5.67
C GLY A 22 6.55 14.38 -6.41
N LEU A 23 5.24 14.59 -6.53
CA LEU A 23 4.33 13.59 -7.10
C LEU A 23 3.60 14.05 -8.37
N ASN A 24 3.40 15.36 -8.52
CA ASN A 24 2.71 15.93 -9.67
C ASN A 24 3.71 16.44 -10.71
N MET A 25 3.30 16.45 -11.97
CA MET A 25 4.00 17.20 -13.01
C MET A 25 3.64 18.66 -12.86
N GLU A 26 4.59 19.46 -12.37
CA GLU A 26 4.40 20.88 -12.10
C GLU A 26 5.38 21.71 -12.96
N ALA A 27 4.95 22.88 -13.38
CA ALA A 27 5.80 23.81 -14.08
C ALA A 27 5.95 25.10 -13.27
N CYS A 28 7.19 25.47 -12.96
CA CYS A 28 7.52 26.71 -12.28
C CYS A 28 8.58 27.50 -13.04
N VAL A 29 8.44 28.81 -13.02
CA VAL A 29 9.46 29.74 -13.52
C VAL A 29 10.10 30.43 -12.35
N LEU A 30 11.43 30.37 -12.28
CA LEU A 30 12.24 31.14 -11.33
C LEU A 30 12.76 32.37 -12.07
N ILE A 31 12.52 33.54 -11.50
CA ILE A 31 13.02 34.82 -11.97
C ILE A 31 13.80 35.46 -10.83
N ASN A 32 14.96 36.02 -11.09
CA ASN A 32 15.79 36.66 -10.10
C ASN A 32 16.19 38.09 -10.49
N SER A 33 16.89 38.77 -9.61
CA SER A 33 17.33 40.16 -9.82
C SER A 33 18.28 40.38 -11.02
N GLU A 34 18.86 39.32 -11.56
CA GLU A 34 19.70 39.35 -12.74
C GLU A 34 18.87 39.37 -14.04
N ASP A 35 17.62 38.91 -13.97
CA ASP A 35 16.68 38.96 -15.08
C ASP A 35 16.19 40.40 -15.25
N LYS A 36 16.62 41.11 -16.28
CA LYS A 36 16.38 42.54 -16.52
C LYS A 36 14.90 42.96 -16.79
N GLN A 37 13.91 42.19 -16.34
CA GLN A 37 12.48 42.48 -16.49
C GLN A 37 11.87 43.13 -15.25
N ASN A 38 12.32 44.36 -14.93
CA ASN A 38 11.84 45.11 -13.76
C ASN A 38 10.33 45.33 -13.74
N ASP A 39 9.65 45.44 -14.90
CA ASP A 39 8.22 45.65 -14.95
C ASP A 39 7.42 44.41 -14.48
N PHE A 40 7.90 43.21 -14.77
CA PHE A 40 7.24 42.00 -14.37
C PHE A 40 7.31 41.76 -12.85
N TYR A 41 8.48 42.01 -12.24
CA TYR A 41 8.63 41.98 -10.79
C TYR A 41 7.68 42.95 -10.09
N LYS A 42 7.59 44.21 -10.63
CA LYS A 42 6.71 45.22 -10.09
C LYS A 42 5.24 44.77 -10.18
N GLN A 43 4.80 44.27 -11.33
CA GLN A 43 3.44 43.79 -11.54
C GLN A 43 3.08 42.66 -10.53
N CYS A 44 4.01 41.71 -10.33
CA CYS A 44 3.79 40.61 -9.38
C CYS A 44 3.74 41.10 -7.93
N THR A 45 4.62 42.02 -7.53
CA THR A 45 4.61 42.58 -6.16
C THR A 45 3.39 43.45 -5.92
N ASP A 46 2.95 44.25 -6.88
CA ASP A 46 1.72 45.03 -6.80
C ASP A 46 0.47 44.13 -6.69
N TYR A 47 0.44 43.03 -7.45
CA TYR A 47 -0.62 42.05 -7.33
C TYR A 47 -0.63 41.37 -5.95
N ILE A 48 0.52 40.91 -5.46
CA ILE A 48 0.65 40.28 -4.13
C ILE A 48 0.22 41.26 -3.03
N ASN A 49 0.67 42.53 -3.10
CA ASN A 49 0.30 43.54 -2.14
C ASN A 49 -1.22 43.85 -2.15
N ASN A 50 -1.82 43.91 -3.34
CA ASN A 50 -3.24 44.10 -3.49
C ASN A 50 -4.05 42.95 -2.88
N VAL A 51 -3.66 41.68 -3.17
CA VAL A 51 -4.27 40.51 -2.55
C VAL A 51 -4.08 40.50 -1.05
N TRP A 52 -2.88 40.89 -0.56
CA TRP A 52 -2.60 40.97 0.87
C TRP A 52 -3.50 42.00 1.57
N GLN A 53 -3.67 43.21 0.96
CA GLN A 53 -4.54 44.25 1.53
C GLN A 53 -6.03 43.86 1.55
N GLN A 54 -6.46 43.06 0.58
CA GLN A 54 -7.83 42.53 0.51
C GLN A 54 -8.03 41.31 1.42
N SER A 55 -6.97 40.72 1.94
CA SER A 55 -7.02 39.51 2.76
C SER A 55 -7.43 39.85 4.20
N ALA A 56 -8.35 39.08 4.75
CA ALA A 56 -8.70 39.17 6.15
C ALA A 56 -7.77 38.32 7.02
N ARG A 57 -7.33 38.89 8.16
CA ARG A 57 -6.55 38.13 9.12
C ARG A 57 -7.41 37.05 9.76
N LEU A 58 -7.01 35.79 9.63
CA LEU A 58 -7.65 34.68 10.31
C LEU A 58 -7.46 34.83 11.84
N ARG A 59 -8.55 34.81 12.58
CA ARG A 59 -8.58 34.81 14.08
C ARG A 59 -8.77 33.36 14.54
N ASP A 60 -8.36 33.04 15.77
CA ASP A 60 -8.50 31.69 16.33
C ASP A 60 -9.92 31.14 16.26
N ARG A 61 -10.93 32.00 16.47
CA ARG A 61 -12.34 31.62 16.29
C ARG A 61 -12.74 31.24 14.88
N ASP A 62 -12.09 31.85 13.88
CA ASP A 62 -12.36 31.63 12.47
C ASP A 62 -11.64 30.35 12.02
N PHE A 63 -10.46 30.09 12.60
CA PHE A 63 -9.71 28.85 12.41
C PHE A 63 -10.48 27.65 12.98
N SER A 64 -11.07 27.78 14.16
CA SER A 64 -11.90 26.72 14.77
C SER A 64 -13.14 26.40 13.92
N LYS A 65 -13.82 27.44 13.40
CA LYS A 65 -14.95 27.27 12.48
C LYS A 65 -14.52 26.65 11.14
N TYR A 66 -13.38 27.10 10.62
CA TYR A 66 -12.81 26.54 9.40
C TYR A 66 -12.45 25.06 9.59
N LYS A 67 -11.79 24.71 10.71
CA LYS A 67 -11.44 23.34 11.06
C LYS A 67 -12.68 22.45 11.13
N ALA A 68 -13.72 22.89 11.82
CA ALA A 68 -14.98 22.14 11.91
C ALA A 68 -15.65 21.96 10.53
N LYS A 69 -15.66 23.03 9.71
CA LYS A 69 -16.18 22.98 8.33
C LYS A 69 -15.32 22.12 7.43
N PHE A 70 -14.00 22.19 7.57
CA PHE A 70 -13.04 21.39 6.83
C PHE A 70 -13.18 19.90 7.17
N GLU A 71 -13.30 19.53 8.45
CA GLU A 71 -13.53 18.15 8.87
C GLU A 71 -14.87 17.61 8.37
N LYS A 72 -15.91 18.46 8.34
CA LYS A 72 -17.20 18.09 7.76
C LYS A 72 -17.10 17.92 6.23
N GLN A 73 -16.49 18.88 5.54
CA GLN A 73 -16.29 18.82 4.10
C GLN A 73 -15.29 17.74 3.69
N LYS A 74 -14.29 17.43 4.52
CA LYS A 74 -13.36 16.33 4.29
C LYS A 74 -14.10 15.00 4.27
N LYS A 75 -15.11 14.81 5.12
CA LYS A 75 -15.98 13.63 5.07
C LYS A 75 -16.88 13.60 3.84
N GLU A 76 -17.41 14.74 3.41
CA GLU A 76 -18.35 14.86 2.28
C GLU A 76 -17.60 14.98 0.93
N HIS A 77 -16.57 15.83 0.83
CA HIS A 77 -15.83 16.11 -0.40
C HIS A 77 -14.76 15.06 -0.75
N LEU A 78 -14.15 14.39 0.24
CA LEU A 78 -13.36 13.19 -0.04
C LEU A 78 -14.28 12.17 -0.76
N TYR A 79 -15.48 11.94 -0.23
CA TYR A 79 -16.43 11.01 -0.85
C TYR A 79 -16.86 11.44 -2.26
N ASP A 80 -17.20 12.70 -2.48
CA ASP A 80 -17.72 13.17 -3.79
C ASP A 80 -16.62 13.44 -4.83
N LYS A 81 -15.49 14.02 -4.44
CA LYS A 81 -14.36 14.26 -5.33
C LYS A 81 -13.65 12.97 -5.71
N TYR A 82 -13.56 12.02 -4.78
CA TYR A 82 -13.08 10.67 -5.07
C TYR A 82 -14.10 9.86 -5.88
N LYS A 83 -15.38 9.99 -5.62
CA LYS A 83 -16.44 9.35 -6.42
C LYS A 83 -16.42 9.83 -7.87
N PHE A 84 -16.16 11.12 -8.11
CA PHE A 84 -16.01 11.68 -9.47
C PHE A 84 -14.71 11.22 -10.15
N ALA A 85 -13.60 11.16 -9.42
CA ALA A 85 -12.35 10.57 -9.91
C ALA A 85 -12.48 9.06 -10.12
N LEU A 86 -13.18 8.35 -9.22
CA LEU A 86 -13.49 6.92 -9.30
C LEU A 86 -14.31 6.56 -10.54
N THR A 87 -15.29 7.38 -10.93
CA THR A 87 -16.07 7.16 -12.17
C THR A 87 -15.28 7.41 -13.43
N LYS A 88 -14.23 8.25 -13.36
CA LYS A 88 -13.41 8.60 -14.53
C LYS A 88 -12.15 7.74 -14.68
N TYR A 89 -11.58 7.22 -13.59
CA TYR A 89 -10.29 6.51 -13.58
C TYR A 89 -10.34 5.08 -12.99
N GLY A 90 -11.52 4.56 -12.67
CA GLY A 90 -11.71 3.25 -12.03
C GLY A 90 -11.80 3.36 -10.50
N ALA A 91 -12.23 2.28 -9.86
CA ALA A 91 -12.36 2.25 -8.41
C ALA A 91 -10.97 2.31 -7.75
N ILE A 92 -10.73 3.35 -6.96
CA ILE A 92 -9.48 3.51 -6.24
C ILE A 92 -9.65 2.88 -4.86
N ILE A 93 -8.95 1.78 -4.62
CA ILE A 93 -8.98 1.02 -3.36
C ILE A 93 -8.67 1.91 -2.15
N ASP A 94 -7.83 2.92 -2.31
CA ASP A 94 -7.38 3.84 -1.27
C ASP A 94 -8.54 4.64 -0.63
N SER A 95 -9.66 4.82 -1.35
CA SER A 95 -10.79 5.66 -0.91
C SER A 95 -12.01 4.90 -0.39
N LEU A 96 -11.98 3.58 -0.42
CA LEU A 96 -13.07 2.77 0.11
C LEU A 96 -13.26 3.04 1.61
N SER A 97 -14.52 3.08 2.06
CA SER A 97 -14.82 2.94 3.49
C SER A 97 -14.59 1.49 3.95
N TRP A 98 -14.43 1.27 5.27
CA TRP A 98 -14.35 -0.08 5.83
C TRP A 98 -15.54 -0.95 5.40
N LYS A 99 -16.75 -0.39 5.44
CA LYS A 99 -17.98 -1.09 5.03
C LYS A 99 -17.95 -1.54 3.57
N GLU A 100 -17.47 -0.70 2.68
CA GLU A 100 -17.36 -1.03 1.25
C GLU A 100 -16.27 -2.06 1.00
N TYR A 101 -15.15 -1.94 1.70
CA TYR A 101 -14.08 -2.93 1.67
C TYR A 101 -14.60 -4.31 2.10
N VAL A 102 -15.22 -4.43 3.28
CA VAL A 102 -15.81 -5.68 3.77
C VAL A 102 -16.84 -6.25 2.79
N LYS A 103 -17.70 -5.39 2.24
CA LYS A 103 -18.69 -5.81 1.22
C LYS A 103 -18.02 -6.44 -0.01
N ARG A 104 -16.87 -5.89 -0.45
CA ARG A 104 -16.12 -6.45 -1.58
C ARG A 104 -15.47 -7.78 -1.21
N VAL A 105 -14.83 -7.87 -0.04
CA VAL A 105 -14.21 -9.10 0.48
C VAL A 105 -15.26 -10.21 0.58
N MET A 106 -16.41 -9.92 1.20
CA MET A 106 -17.49 -10.89 1.47
C MET A 106 -18.32 -11.27 0.25
N LYS A 107 -17.99 -10.79 -0.93
CA LYS A 107 -18.71 -11.15 -2.16
C LYS A 107 -18.63 -12.65 -2.47
N ASP A 108 -17.56 -13.30 -2.05
CA ASP A 108 -17.33 -14.74 -2.16
C ASP A 108 -16.99 -15.32 -0.78
N LYS A 109 -18.01 -15.60 0.02
CA LYS A 109 -17.86 -16.04 1.41
C LYS A 109 -17.03 -17.31 1.57
N ASP A 110 -17.27 -18.31 0.74
CA ASP A 110 -16.57 -19.61 0.83
C ASP A 110 -15.06 -19.40 0.62
N SER A 111 -14.70 -18.57 -0.33
CA SER A 111 -13.32 -18.19 -0.61
C SER A 111 -12.67 -17.40 0.53
N VAL A 112 -13.45 -16.57 1.22
CA VAL A 112 -12.97 -15.80 2.40
C VAL A 112 -12.72 -16.74 3.58
N GLU A 113 -13.62 -17.67 3.84
CA GLU A 113 -13.50 -18.62 4.95
C GLU A 113 -12.21 -19.45 4.81
N VAL A 114 -11.96 -20.03 3.63
CA VAL A 114 -10.74 -20.80 3.37
C VAL A 114 -9.49 -19.93 3.54
N ARG A 115 -9.50 -18.67 3.05
CA ARG A 115 -8.38 -17.73 3.25
C ARG A 115 -8.14 -17.40 4.70
N CYS A 116 -9.17 -17.17 5.49
CA CYS A 116 -9.06 -16.96 6.93
C CYS A 116 -8.41 -18.17 7.62
N GLN A 117 -8.82 -19.38 7.29
CA GLN A 117 -8.25 -20.62 7.85
C GLN A 117 -6.75 -20.73 7.53
N ILE A 118 -6.35 -20.48 6.27
CA ILE A 118 -4.96 -20.49 5.85
C ILE A 118 -4.13 -19.46 6.61
N LEU A 119 -4.61 -18.20 6.67
CA LEU A 119 -3.87 -17.11 7.31
C LEU A 119 -3.78 -17.29 8.82
N LYS A 120 -4.85 -17.76 9.45
CA LYS A 120 -4.85 -18.13 10.86
C LYS A 120 -3.80 -19.21 11.14
N LYS A 121 -3.77 -20.26 10.32
CA LYS A 121 -2.81 -21.35 10.49
C LYS A 121 -1.38 -20.92 10.23
N ALA A 122 -1.15 -20.11 9.21
CA ALA A 122 0.16 -19.52 8.95
C ALA A 122 0.63 -18.67 10.13
N HIS A 123 -0.25 -17.84 10.69
CA HIS A 123 0.06 -17.03 11.86
C HIS A 123 0.37 -17.88 13.11
N GLU A 124 -0.37 -18.97 13.33
CA GLU A 124 -0.05 -19.93 14.40
C GLU A 124 1.37 -20.51 14.25
N PHE A 125 1.81 -20.83 13.03
CA PHE A 125 3.17 -21.32 12.79
C PHE A 125 4.22 -20.26 13.10
N PHE A 126 4.04 -19.02 12.62
CA PHE A 126 4.96 -17.92 12.91
C PHE A 126 5.02 -17.56 14.41
N ASN A 127 3.94 -17.76 15.16
CA ASN A 127 3.93 -17.58 16.62
C ASN A 127 4.60 -18.73 17.36
N LYS A 128 4.46 -19.95 16.85
CA LYS A 128 4.98 -21.16 17.50
C LYS A 128 6.49 -21.29 17.40
N TYR A 129 7.08 -20.85 16.30
CA TYR A 129 8.49 -21.01 15.99
C TYR A 129 9.20 -19.65 15.95
N SER A 130 10.40 -19.60 16.54
CA SER A 130 11.19 -18.36 16.63
C SER A 130 11.76 -17.90 15.28
N SER A 131 11.94 -18.81 14.34
CA SER A 131 12.48 -18.56 13.01
C SER A 131 11.76 -19.41 11.97
N PHE A 132 11.67 -18.92 10.73
CA PHE A 132 11.16 -19.71 9.61
C PHE A 132 11.97 -21.00 9.38
N LYS A 133 13.22 -21.03 9.81
CA LYS A 133 14.08 -22.21 9.81
C LYS A 133 13.49 -23.39 10.58
N ASP A 134 12.82 -23.10 11.68
CA ASP A 134 12.34 -24.10 12.65
C ASP A 134 10.99 -24.73 12.23
N PHE A 135 10.39 -24.24 11.15
CA PHE A 135 9.14 -24.80 10.63
C PHE A 135 9.35 -26.24 10.16
N PRO A 136 8.49 -27.19 10.53
CA PRO A 136 8.41 -28.51 9.91
C PRO A 136 8.28 -28.38 8.39
N ASP A 137 8.78 -29.39 7.69
CA ASP A 137 8.91 -29.37 6.22
C ASP A 137 7.55 -29.11 5.51
N ASN A 138 6.48 -29.81 5.93
CA ASN A 138 5.15 -29.60 5.33
C ASN A 138 4.58 -28.20 5.59
N GLU A 139 4.72 -27.67 6.82
CA GLU A 139 4.27 -26.33 7.18
C GLU A 139 5.00 -25.27 6.36
N ARG A 140 6.32 -25.39 6.25
CA ARG A 140 7.17 -24.50 5.45
C ARG A 140 6.78 -24.53 3.96
N LYS A 141 6.52 -25.72 3.41
CA LYS A 141 6.08 -25.89 2.02
C LYS A 141 4.70 -25.31 1.75
N CYS A 142 3.74 -25.49 2.64
CA CYS A 142 2.40 -24.93 2.52
C CYS A 142 2.43 -23.40 2.57
N VAL A 143 3.11 -22.81 3.55
CA VAL A 143 3.29 -21.36 3.67
C VAL A 143 3.94 -20.79 2.40
N ALA A 144 4.94 -21.45 1.85
CA ALA A 144 5.62 -21.04 0.63
C ALA A 144 4.81 -21.29 -0.67
N GLY A 145 3.69 -22.02 -0.61
CA GLY A 145 2.86 -22.35 -1.77
C GLY A 145 3.46 -23.38 -2.73
N ILE A 146 4.37 -24.20 -2.26
CA ILE A 146 4.93 -25.33 -3.01
C ILE A 146 4.29 -26.68 -2.60
N GLN A 147 3.32 -26.64 -1.72
CA GLN A 147 2.45 -27.73 -1.32
C GLN A 147 1.05 -27.20 -1.08
N ARG A 148 0.00 -27.93 -1.53
CA ARG A 148 -1.39 -27.48 -1.40
C ARG A 148 -2.08 -28.03 -0.17
N GLU A 149 -1.71 -29.18 0.28
CA GLU A 149 -2.35 -29.91 1.38
C GLU A 149 -1.40 -29.98 2.58
N LEU A 150 -1.94 -29.69 3.74
CA LEU A 150 -1.23 -29.84 5.00
C LEU A 150 -1.85 -31.02 5.73
N PRO A 151 -1.06 -32.02 6.19
CA PRO A 151 -1.57 -33.12 7.00
C PRO A 151 -2.37 -32.61 8.22
N GLY A 152 -3.59 -33.10 8.37
CA GLY A 152 -4.54 -32.64 9.40
C GLY A 152 -5.35 -31.39 9.02
N MET A 153 -5.23 -30.90 7.76
CA MET A 153 -6.04 -29.84 7.17
C MET A 153 -6.29 -30.12 5.67
N GLU A 154 -6.68 -31.34 5.35
CA GLU A 154 -6.83 -31.83 3.97
C GLU A 154 -7.93 -31.09 3.20
N ASP A 155 -8.94 -30.56 3.92
CA ASP A 155 -10.04 -29.77 3.33
C ASP A 155 -9.61 -28.33 2.98
N VAL A 156 -8.38 -27.90 3.31
CA VAL A 156 -7.89 -26.55 3.09
C VAL A 156 -6.82 -26.52 2.01
N ASP A 157 -7.16 -25.96 0.84
CA ASP A 157 -6.22 -25.78 -0.25
C ASP A 157 -5.34 -24.53 -0.07
N TRP A 158 -4.09 -24.70 0.32
CA TRP A 158 -3.10 -23.62 0.45
C TRP A 158 -2.78 -22.92 -0.89
N GLY A 159 -3.27 -23.46 -2.01
CA GLY A 159 -3.16 -22.83 -3.33
C GLY A 159 -4.08 -21.62 -3.55
N PHE A 160 -4.98 -21.30 -2.60
CA PHE A 160 -5.87 -20.14 -2.73
C PHE A 160 -5.13 -18.82 -2.92
N PHE A 161 -3.97 -18.65 -2.31
CA PHE A 161 -3.09 -17.49 -2.51
C PHE A 161 -2.12 -17.66 -3.71
N GLY A 162 -2.42 -18.56 -4.64
CA GLY A 162 -1.56 -18.94 -5.75
C GLY A 162 -0.56 -20.03 -5.38
N THR A 163 -0.01 -20.70 -6.39
CA THR A 163 1.00 -21.75 -6.21
C THR A 163 2.35 -21.31 -6.77
N CYS A 164 3.43 -21.82 -6.20
CA CYS A 164 4.81 -21.51 -6.57
C CYS A 164 5.54 -22.72 -7.16
N PHE A 165 4.80 -23.72 -7.69
CA PHE A 165 5.34 -24.99 -8.19
C PHE A 165 6.32 -24.82 -9.34
N GLY A 166 6.10 -23.84 -10.22
CA GLY A 166 6.90 -23.65 -11.44
C GLY A 166 8.31 -23.07 -11.20
N ASN A 167 8.64 -22.60 -10.00
CA ASN A 167 9.95 -22.02 -9.71
C ASN A 167 10.86 -23.02 -8.99
N GLY A 168 11.65 -23.76 -9.78
CA GLY A 168 12.51 -24.82 -9.27
C GLY A 168 13.57 -24.33 -8.27
N LYS A 169 14.15 -23.14 -8.48
CA LYS A 169 15.14 -22.57 -7.54
C LYS A 169 14.50 -22.23 -6.20
N PHE A 170 13.34 -21.60 -6.22
CA PHE A 170 12.59 -21.29 -5.00
C PHE A 170 12.13 -22.55 -4.27
N LYS A 171 11.56 -23.51 -5.02
CA LYS A 171 11.17 -24.82 -4.47
C LYS A 171 12.33 -25.50 -3.76
N LYS A 172 13.50 -25.54 -4.40
CA LYS A 172 14.71 -26.11 -3.80
C LYS A 172 15.12 -25.36 -2.53
N ALA A 173 15.10 -24.02 -2.54
CA ALA A 173 15.46 -23.23 -1.38
C ALA A 173 14.52 -23.45 -0.18
N ILE A 174 13.23 -23.66 -0.42
CA ILE A 174 12.26 -24.00 0.63
C ILE A 174 12.55 -25.40 1.19
N ILE A 175 12.78 -26.40 0.32
CA ILE A 175 13.08 -27.79 0.74
C ILE A 175 14.39 -27.86 1.54
N ASP A 176 15.44 -27.22 1.03
CA ASP A 176 16.78 -27.23 1.64
C ASP A 176 16.89 -26.29 2.85
N ASN A 177 15.81 -25.60 3.22
CA ASN A 177 15.79 -24.63 4.31
C ASN A 177 16.91 -23.57 4.17
N ASN A 178 16.98 -22.94 2.98
CA ASN A 178 18.03 -22.01 2.61
C ASN A 178 18.20 -20.86 3.60
N THR A 179 19.41 -20.67 4.09
CA THR A 179 19.72 -19.69 5.14
C THR A 179 19.43 -18.25 4.74
N LYS A 180 19.62 -17.88 3.47
CA LYS A 180 19.32 -16.52 2.97
C LYS A 180 17.82 -16.25 2.86
N LEU A 181 17.05 -17.25 2.46
CA LEU A 181 15.59 -17.17 2.48
C LEU A 181 15.08 -16.99 3.91
N VAL A 182 15.57 -17.77 4.84
CA VAL A 182 15.23 -17.66 6.26
C VAL A 182 15.60 -16.29 6.81
N GLU A 183 16.84 -15.84 6.59
CA GLU A 183 17.32 -14.52 7.01
C GLU A 183 16.42 -13.40 6.46
N ALA A 184 16.00 -13.48 5.18
CA ALA A 184 15.12 -12.50 4.59
C ALA A 184 13.76 -12.45 5.32
N ILE A 185 13.12 -13.61 5.52
CA ILE A 185 11.81 -13.69 6.18
C ILE A 185 11.90 -13.19 7.63
N ASP A 186 12.96 -13.54 8.36
CA ASP A 186 13.11 -13.22 9.76
C ASP A 186 13.40 -11.73 10.03
N VAL A 187 13.87 -10.97 9.02
CA VAL A 187 14.00 -9.49 9.12
C VAL A 187 12.66 -8.81 9.38
N ILE A 188 11.55 -9.35 8.86
CA ILE A 188 10.23 -8.76 9.05
C ILE A 188 9.67 -9.18 10.41
N PRO A 189 9.41 -8.25 11.34
CA PRO A 189 8.86 -8.59 12.65
C PRO A 189 7.44 -9.16 12.51
N LEU A 190 7.10 -10.11 13.39
CA LEU A 190 5.77 -10.72 13.40
C LEU A 190 4.71 -9.76 13.94
N GLU A 191 5.10 -8.89 14.86
CA GLU A 191 4.22 -7.90 15.50
C GLU A 191 4.82 -6.50 15.43
N GLY A 192 4.00 -5.49 15.70
CA GLY A 192 4.41 -4.09 15.70
C GLY A 192 4.57 -3.51 14.30
N GLU A 193 5.17 -2.35 14.22
CA GLU A 193 5.38 -1.63 12.97
C GLU A 193 6.48 -2.31 12.13
N VAL A 194 6.24 -2.42 10.83
CA VAL A 194 7.27 -2.79 9.84
C VAL A 194 7.70 -1.52 9.13
N THR A 195 9.00 -1.21 9.19
CA THR A 195 9.54 -0.02 8.55
C THR A 195 9.95 -0.25 7.10
N ALA A 196 10.05 0.83 6.32
CA ALA A 196 10.56 0.78 4.95
C ALA A 196 12.01 0.22 4.90
N GLU A 197 12.82 0.50 5.93
CA GLU A 197 14.19 -0.01 6.05
C GLU A 197 14.21 -1.54 6.24
N GLN A 198 13.32 -2.08 7.07
CA GLN A 198 13.18 -3.52 7.25
C GLN A 198 12.74 -4.19 5.94
N TYR A 199 11.78 -3.59 5.22
CA TYR A 199 11.38 -4.08 3.91
C TYR A 199 12.53 -4.01 2.89
N LYS A 200 13.28 -2.91 2.82
CA LYS A 200 14.45 -2.79 1.95
C LYS A 200 15.52 -3.83 2.29
N LYS A 201 15.74 -4.11 3.57
CA LYS A 201 16.65 -5.17 4.02
C LYS A 201 16.16 -6.55 3.56
N TYR A 202 14.86 -6.84 3.71
CA TYR A 202 14.23 -8.05 3.16
C TYR A 202 14.52 -8.19 1.66
N CYS A 203 14.24 -7.16 0.86
CA CYS A 203 14.49 -7.15 -0.57
C CYS A 203 15.97 -7.36 -0.92
N SER A 204 16.87 -6.71 -0.19
CA SER A 204 18.32 -6.82 -0.41
C SER A 204 18.85 -8.24 -0.20
N ILE A 205 18.37 -8.93 0.84
CA ILE A 205 18.76 -10.33 1.12
C ILE A 205 18.13 -11.25 0.07
N TRP A 206 16.84 -11.05 -0.22
CA TRP A 206 16.09 -11.84 -1.21
C TRP A 206 16.75 -11.82 -2.59
N LYS A 207 17.13 -10.65 -3.09
CA LYS A 207 17.73 -10.48 -4.41
C LYS A 207 19.08 -11.17 -4.60
N LYS A 208 19.81 -11.44 -3.53
CA LYS A 208 21.05 -12.20 -3.58
C LYS A 208 20.82 -13.65 -3.98
N GLU A 209 19.66 -14.22 -3.65
CA GLU A 209 19.31 -15.61 -3.94
C GLU A 209 18.35 -15.75 -5.12
N PHE A 210 17.33 -14.87 -5.16
CA PHE A 210 16.25 -14.96 -6.13
C PHE A 210 16.24 -13.70 -6.97
N LYS A 211 16.33 -13.83 -8.30
CA LYS A 211 15.96 -12.74 -9.19
C LYS A 211 14.52 -12.31 -8.86
N GLU A 212 14.03 -11.21 -9.28
CA GLU A 212 12.85 -10.46 -8.81
C GLU A 212 11.44 -11.07 -9.07
N PRO A 213 10.99 -12.21 -8.57
CA PRO A 213 9.57 -12.52 -8.61
C PRO A 213 8.87 -11.93 -7.39
N VAL A 214 8.25 -10.76 -7.53
CA VAL A 214 7.40 -10.16 -6.50
C VAL A 214 6.34 -11.15 -5.98
N ALA A 215 5.89 -12.07 -6.82
CA ALA A 215 4.92 -13.10 -6.46
C ALA A 215 5.40 -14.02 -5.32
N LEU A 216 6.62 -14.54 -5.42
CA LEU A 216 7.17 -15.43 -4.40
C LEU A 216 7.42 -14.68 -3.08
N ALA A 217 8.02 -13.48 -3.20
CA ALA A 217 8.36 -12.65 -2.06
C ALA A 217 7.11 -12.16 -1.33
N SER A 218 6.12 -11.63 -2.05
CA SER A 218 4.89 -11.11 -1.46
C SER A 218 4.04 -12.19 -0.81
N ARG A 219 4.09 -13.44 -1.32
CA ARG A 219 3.41 -14.56 -0.67
C ARG A 219 3.94 -14.79 0.76
N LEU A 220 5.24 -14.91 0.93
CA LEU A 220 5.83 -15.14 2.24
C LEU A 220 5.57 -13.98 3.20
N LEU A 221 5.61 -12.74 2.68
CA LEU A 221 5.25 -11.55 3.46
C LEU A 221 3.78 -11.57 3.89
N ALA A 222 2.86 -11.88 2.98
CA ALA A 222 1.43 -11.95 3.28
C ALA A 222 1.08 -13.09 4.26
N MET A 223 1.79 -14.22 4.22
CA MET A 223 1.61 -15.30 5.19
C MET A 223 2.13 -14.92 6.59
N LYS A 224 3.20 -14.13 6.68
CA LYS A 224 3.78 -13.69 7.94
C LYS A 224 3.04 -12.49 8.53
N ARG A 225 2.69 -11.49 7.70
CA ARG A 225 2.05 -10.23 8.11
C ARG A 225 0.85 -9.92 7.18
N PRO A 226 -0.22 -10.69 7.31
CA PRO A 226 -1.43 -10.53 6.51
C PRO A 226 -2.20 -9.22 6.78
N ASP A 227 -1.89 -8.58 7.88
CA ASP A 227 -2.34 -7.24 8.27
C ASP A 227 -1.69 -6.11 7.45
N LEU A 228 -0.56 -6.40 6.78
CA LEU A 228 0.27 -5.40 6.12
C LEU A 228 0.57 -5.70 4.65
N PHE A 229 0.67 -6.97 4.26
CA PHE A 229 1.10 -7.36 2.93
C PHE A 229 0.02 -8.15 2.17
N VAL A 230 -0.11 -7.88 0.87
CA VAL A 230 -0.95 -8.64 -0.05
C VAL A 230 -0.10 -9.56 -0.92
N CYS A 231 -0.55 -10.79 -1.08
CA CYS A 231 0.08 -11.73 -2.02
C CYS A 231 -0.19 -11.30 -3.46
N ILE A 232 0.85 -11.12 -4.26
CA ILE A 232 0.73 -10.87 -5.70
C ILE A 232 0.92 -12.19 -6.44
N ASN A 233 -0.06 -12.58 -7.25
CA ASN A 233 -0.01 -13.80 -8.06
C ASN A 233 -0.55 -13.57 -9.47
N SER A 234 -0.48 -14.56 -10.34
CA SER A 234 -0.94 -14.43 -11.72
C SER A 234 -2.44 -14.14 -11.85
N ARG A 235 -3.26 -14.58 -10.88
CA ARG A 235 -4.72 -14.41 -10.89
C ARG A 235 -5.16 -13.00 -10.47
N ASN A 236 -4.42 -12.35 -9.55
CA ASN A 236 -4.82 -11.06 -8.99
C ASN A 236 -4.02 -9.87 -9.54
N ARG A 237 -2.79 -10.07 -10.07
CA ARG A 237 -1.87 -9.01 -10.47
C ARG A 237 -2.50 -7.97 -11.39
N LYS A 238 -3.22 -8.42 -12.43
CA LYS A 238 -3.82 -7.51 -13.42
C LYS A 238 -4.86 -6.59 -12.78
N LEU A 239 -5.80 -7.16 -12.04
CA LEU A 239 -6.89 -6.40 -11.42
C LEU A 239 -6.37 -5.52 -10.29
N LEU A 240 -5.45 -6.02 -9.48
CA LEU A 240 -4.84 -5.27 -8.40
C LEU A 240 -4.03 -4.09 -8.94
N CYS A 241 -3.21 -4.27 -9.97
CA CYS A 241 -2.48 -3.17 -10.62
C CYS A 241 -3.44 -2.12 -11.21
N ASN A 242 -4.53 -2.55 -11.84
CA ASN A 242 -5.55 -1.63 -12.36
C ASN A 242 -6.19 -0.80 -11.24
N GLU A 243 -6.54 -1.42 -10.12
CA GLU A 243 -7.18 -0.75 -8.97
C GLU A 243 -6.24 0.27 -8.32
N PHE A 244 -4.94 -0.04 -8.25
CA PHE A 244 -3.92 0.89 -7.79
C PHE A 244 -3.43 1.87 -8.88
N ALA A 245 -3.98 1.80 -10.09
CA ALA A 245 -3.58 2.61 -11.25
C ALA A 245 -2.06 2.55 -11.54
N ILE A 246 -1.48 1.36 -11.42
CA ILE A 246 -0.06 1.09 -11.72
C ILE A 246 0.08 0.12 -12.89
N SER A 247 1.17 0.23 -13.64
CA SER A 247 1.47 -0.72 -14.71
C SER A 247 1.89 -2.07 -14.12
N GLN A 248 1.42 -3.17 -14.71
CA GLN A 248 1.87 -4.51 -14.30
C GLN A 248 3.38 -4.71 -14.46
N SER A 249 4.00 -4.05 -15.45
CA SER A 249 5.43 -4.12 -15.69
C SER A 249 6.26 -3.31 -14.68
N SER A 250 5.70 -2.27 -14.09
CA SER A 250 6.36 -1.46 -13.06
C SER A 250 6.30 -2.08 -11.66
N LEU A 251 5.37 -3.02 -11.41
CA LEU A 251 5.26 -3.68 -10.13
C LEU A 251 6.38 -4.71 -9.94
N SER A 252 7.35 -4.33 -9.14
CA SER A 252 8.52 -5.12 -8.74
C SER A 252 8.63 -5.16 -7.21
N MET A 253 9.61 -5.87 -6.67
CA MET A 253 9.89 -5.82 -5.23
C MET A 253 10.28 -4.41 -4.75
N ASP A 254 10.97 -3.63 -5.58
CA ASP A 254 11.38 -2.27 -5.19
C ASP A 254 10.21 -1.31 -5.12
N SER A 255 9.29 -1.41 -6.09
CA SER A 255 8.11 -0.54 -6.13
C SER A 255 6.95 -1.01 -5.23
N TYR A 256 6.94 -2.28 -4.80
CA TYR A 256 5.83 -2.86 -4.05
C TYR A 256 5.54 -2.13 -2.73
N TRP A 257 6.57 -1.67 -2.03
CA TRP A 257 6.38 -0.92 -0.78
C TRP A 257 5.67 0.41 -1.02
N ASP A 258 6.18 1.20 -1.95
CA ASP A 258 5.65 2.54 -2.20
C ASP A 258 4.31 2.50 -2.94
N GLU A 259 4.19 1.63 -3.95
CA GLU A 259 3.02 1.57 -4.82
C GLU A 259 1.83 0.80 -4.20
N ILE A 260 2.09 -0.13 -3.29
CA ILE A 260 1.05 -0.97 -2.68
C ILE A 260 0.97 -0.74 -1.16
N VAL A 261 2.03 -1.06 -0.41
CA VAL A 261 1.97 -1.10 1.06
C VAL A 261 1.71 0.28 1.65
N SER A 262 2.49 1.30 1.27
CA SER A 262 2.32 2.67 1.78
C SER A 262 0.96 3.26 1.42
N ARG A 263 0.42 2.94 0.24
CA ARG A 263 -0.90 3.39 -0.17
C ARG A 263 -2.00 2.71 0.63
N ILE A 264 -1.90 1.40 0.86
CA ILE A 264 -2.82 0.69 1.75
C ILE A 264 -2.82 1.32 3.15
N GLN A 265 -1.65 1.54 3.74
CA GLN A 265 -1.53 2.14 5.06
C GLN A 265 -2.14 3.54 5.16
N THR A 266 -2.24 4.27 4.05
CA THR A 266 -2.87 5.59 3.99
C THR A 266 -4.34 5.55 3.59
N SER A 267 -4.86 4.40 3.16
CA SER A 267 -6.25 4.24 2.72
C SER A 267 -7.26 4.39 3.88
N VAL A 268 -8.47 4.80 3.53
CA VAL A 268 -9.55 5.05 4.51
C VAL A 268 -9.96 3.75 5.20
N TRP A 269 -10.18 2.67 4.43
CA TRP A 269 -10.60 1.39 5.01
C TRP A 269 -9.57 0.77 5.96
N TYR A 270 -8.28 1.05 5.74
CA TYR A 270 -7.22 0.55 6.61
C TYR A 270 -7.16 1.34 7.93
N LYS A 271 -7.21 2.69 7.84
CA LYS A 271 -7.11 3.57 9.01
C LYS A 271 -8.36 3.60 9.88
N ASP A 272 -9.53 3.57 9.24
CA ASP A 272 -10.83 3.72 9.89
C ASP A 272 -11.55 2.35 10.02
N SER A 273 -10.78 1.24 10.03
CA SER A 273 -11.36 -0.09 10.22
C SER A 273 -12.09 -0.17 11.56
N CYS A 274 -13.37 -0.51 11.49
CA CYS A 274 -14.24 -0.61 12.66
C CYS A 274 -15.12 -1.88 12.56
N PRO A 275 -14.55 -3.06 12.88
CA PRO A 275 -15.27 -4.32 12.77
C PRO A 275 -16.38 -4.44 13.81
N LYS A 276 -17.60 -4.77 13.36
CA LYS A 276 -18.79 -4.87 14.21
C LYS A 276 -19.20 -6.31 14.49
N SER A 277 -18.92 -7.22 13.59
CA SER A 277 -19.26 -8.64 13.72
C SER A 277 -18.02 -9.52 13.91
N HIS A 278 -18.22 -10.79 14.26
CA HIS A 278 -17.12 -11.76 14.38
C HIS A 278 -16.35 -11.93 13.06
N SER A 279 -17.08 -12.11 11.97
CA SER A 279 -16.47 -12.24 10.62
C SER A 279 -15.73 -10.97 10.19
N GLU A 280 -16.24 -9.78 10.52
CA GLU A 280 -15.51 -8.55 10.26
C GLU A 280 -14.21 -8.43 11.10
N LYS A 281 -14.19 -8.96 12.32
CA LYS A 281 -12.99 -9.01 13.16
C LYS A 281 -11.93 -9.93 12.56
N GLU A 282 -12.33 -11.10 12.06
CA GLU A 282 -11.42 -12.00 11.36
C GLU A 282 -10.84 -11.37 10.09
N ILE A 283 -11.70 -10.74 9.26
CA ILE A 283 -11.26 -10.01 8.07
C ILE A 283 -10.30 -8.88 8.48
N CYS A 284 -10.56 -8.18 9.58
CA CYS A 284 -9.72 -7.08 10.06
C CYS A 284 -8.32 -7.54 10.46
N GLN A 285 -8.19 -8.72 11.06
CA GLN A 285 -6.87 -9.30 11.40
C GLN A 285 -6.00 -9.55 10.18
N TYR A 286 -6.61 -9.87 9.03
CA TYR A 286 -5.93 -10.28 7.81
C TYR A 286 -6.22 -9.34 6.64
N MET A 287 -6.64 -8.12 6.94
CA MET A 287 -7.31 -7.25 5.98
C MET A 287 -6.50 -6.95 4.72
N VAL A 288 -5.18 -6.88 4.78
CA VAL A 288 -4.40 -6.60 3.58
C VAL A 288 -4.26 -7.84 2.70
N ALA A 289 -4.02 -9.01 3.30
CA ALA A 289 -3.97 -10.26 2.54
C ALA A 289 -5.33 -10.60 1.91
N MET A 290 -6.45 -10.19 2.51
CA MET A 290 -7.81 -10.39 1.98
C MET A 290 -8.09 -9.60 0.70
N LEU A 291 -7.26 -8.65 0.29
CA LEU A 291 -7.34 -8.05 -1.05
C LEU A 291 -7.24 -9.10 -2.17
N ASP A 292 -6.55 -10.21 -1.92
CA ASP A 292 -6.50 -11.33 -2.86
C ASP A 292 -7.90 -11.89 -3.18
N SER A 293 -8.83 -11.93 -2.22
CA SER A 293 -10.21 -12.40 -2.47
C SER A 293 -11.01 -11.47 -3.38
N ILE A 294 -10.70 -10.17 -3.35
CA ILE A 294 -11.39 -9.17 -4.20
C ILE A 294 -10.90 -9.26 -5.65
N TYR A 295 -9.61 -9.48 -5.85
CA TYR A 295 -8.96 -9.37 -7.16
C TYR A 295 -8.57 -10.70 -7.79
N CYS A 296 -8.76 -11.84 -7.09
CA CYS A 296 -8.50 -13.15 -7.66
C CYS A 296 -9.51 -13.47 -8.77
N GLN A 297 -9.02 -13.61 -10.00
CA GLN A 297 -9.86 -14.11 -11.10
C GLN A 297 -10.14 -15.60 -10.86
N LYS A 298 -11.42 -15.99 -10.87
CA LYS A 298 -11.79 -17.39 -10.95
C LYS A 298 -11.39 -17.90 -12.34
N ASP A 299 -10.73 -19.03 -12.39
CA ASP A 299 -10.50 -19.73 -13.66
C ASP A 299 -11.88 -20.07 -14.25
N ASN A 300 -12.22 -19.53 -15.42
CA ASN A 300 -13.41 -19.86 -16.18
C ASN A 300 -13.24 -21.25 -16.81
#